data_1812123d3ce7253748f2fb8b6a731aef
#
_entry.id   1812123d3ce7253748f2fb8b6a731aef
#
_cell.length_a   1.000
_cell.length_b   1.000
_cell.length_c   1.000
_cell.angle_alpha   90.00
_cell.angle_beta   90.00
_cell.angle_gamma   90.00
#
_symmetry.space_group_name_H-M   'P 1'
#
loop_
_entity.id
_entity.type
_entity.pdbx_description
1 polymer ?
#
loop_
_entity_poly.entity_id
_entity_poly.type
_entity_poly.pdbx_seq_one_letter_code
_entity_poly.pdbx_strand_id
1 'polypeptide(L)'
;EALAARSYELTQFLADVLEVASVPGEFDGSVTYHDSCTGLRSLGIKHQPRRLLGKVRGLSIKEMPEAESCCGFGGTFAVKFGDISAAIAERKCVNLQAAAADAVVGGDLGCLINIEGKLRRMGDETTRVLHVAEVLAGTNGKLV
;
A
#
# COMPACT_ATOMS: atom_id res chain seq x y z
N GLU A 1 -8.62 -14.56 -23.65
CA GLU A 1 -8.61 -15.48 -22.48
C GLU A 1 -7.17 -15.90 -22.12
N ALA A 2 -6.35 -16.35 -23.10
CA ALA A 2 -4.97 -16.83 -22.83
C ALA A 2 -4.05 -15.76 -22.22
N LEU A 3 -4.19 -14.47 -22.59
CA LEU A 3 -3.40 -13.39 -22.03
C LEU A 3 -3.79 -13.11 -20.56
N ALA A 4 -5.09 -13.07 -20.28
CA ALA A 4 -5.58 -12.83 -18.91
C ALA A 4 -5.13 -13.93 -17.94
N ALA A 5 -5.11 -15.19 -18.38
CA ALA A 5 -4.65 -16.32 -17.58
C ALA A 5 -3.13 -16.28 -17.26
N ARG A 6 -2.38 -15.40 -17.92
CA ARG A 6 -0.92 -15.24 -17.77
C ARG A 6 -0.55 -13.85 -17.27
N SER A 7 -1.53 -13.04 -16.83
CA SER A 7 -1.32 -11.71 -16.30
C SER A 7 -1.52 -11.74 -14.78
N TYR A 8 -0.53 -11.30 -14.06
CA TYR A 8 -0.50 -11.30 -12.60
C TYR A 8 -0.15 -9.91 -12.07
N GLU A 9 -0.68 -9.61 -10.91
CA GLU A 9 -0.17 -8.47 -10.13
C GLU A 9 1.20 -8.84 -9.53
N LEU A 10 2.04 -7.84 -9.28
CA LEU A 10 3.42 -8.04 -8.85
C LEU A 10 3.53 -8.93 -7.60
N THR A 11 2.79 -8.63 -6.55
CA THR A 11 2.90 -9.38 -5.29
C THR A 11 2.33 -10.80 -5.42
N GLN A 12 1.29 -10.95 -6.22
CA GLN A 12 0.76 -12.27 -6.57
C GLN A 12 1.79 -13.10 -7.35
N PHE A 13 2.42 -12.50 -8.36
CA PHE A 13 3.43 -13.19 -9.15
C PHE A 13 4.62 -13.64 -8.30
N LEU A 14 5.15 -12.76 -7.46
CA LEU A 14 6.29 -13.07 -6.60
C LEU A 14 5.95 -14.11 -5.52
N ALA A 15 4.76 -14.02 -4.95
CA ALA A 15 4.37 -14.84 -3.81
C ALA A 15 3.78 -16.19 -4.19
N ASP A 16 2.97 -16.25 -5.27
CA ASP A 16 2.16 -17.44 -5.61
C ASP A 16 2.67 -18.17 -6.86
N VAL A 17 3.37 -17.46 -7.78
CA VAL A 17 3.90 -18.08 -9.01
C VAL A 17 5.38 -18.41 -8.87
N LEU A 18 6.20 -17.45 -8.42
CA LEU A 18 7.64 -17.66 -8.22
C LEU A 18 7.97 -18.21 -6.83
N GLU A 19 7.06 -18.09 -5.88
CA GLU A 19 7.25 -18.56 -4.49
C GLU A 19 8.60 -18.13 -3.91
N VAL A 20 8.97 -16.84 -4.15
CA VAL A 20 10.30 -16.34 -3.77
C VAL A 20 10.61 -16.61 -2.30
N ALA A 21 11.75 -17.21 -2.04
CA ALA A 21 12.16 -17.58 -0.68
C ALA A 21 12.59 -16.36 0.15
N SER A 22 13.20 -15.35 -0.49
CA SER A 22 13.70 -14.12 0.15
C SER A 22 13.53 -12.93 -0.78
N VAL A 23 13.64 -11.73 -0.22
CA VAL A 23 13.64 -10.46 -0.94
C VAL A 23 14.89 -9.68 -0.55
N PRO A 24 15.45 -8.84 -1.45
CA PRO A 24 16.65 -8.05 -1.15
C PRO A 24 16.41 -6.89 -0.19
N GLY A 25 15.13 -6.53 0.06
CA GLY A 25 14.78 -5.36 0.84
C GLY A 25 15.22 -5.43 2.31
N GLU A 26 15.60 -4.26 2.82
CA GLU A 26 15.86 -4.00 4.23
C GLU A 26 15.07 -2.74 4.63
N PHE A 27 14.37 -2.79 5.74
CA PHE A 27 13.62 -1.67 6.27
C PHE A 27 13.64 -1.74 7.79
N ASP A 28 14.41 -0.87 8.43
CA ASP A 28 14.48 -0.82 9.88
C ASP A 28 13.32 0.04 10.42
N GLY A 29 12.25 -0.63 10.85
CA GLY A 29 11.06 0.04 11.34
C GLY A 29 9.76 -0.73 11.13
N SER A 30 8.66 0.00 11.25
CA SER A 30 7.30 -0.55 11.13
C SER A 30 6.56 0.01 9.92
N VAL A 31 5.78 -0.85 9.26
CA VAL A 31 4.89 -0.43 8.17
C VAL A 31 3.47 -0.86 8.44
N THR A 32 2.52 -0.11 7.89
CA THR A 32 1.13 -0.55 7.77
C THR A 32 0.78 -0.71 6.30
N TYR A 33 -0.09 -1.66 5.97
CA TYR A 33 -0.43 -1.95 4.57
C TYR A 33 -1.83 -1.45 4.22
N HIS A 34 -1.94 -0.69 3.13
CA HIS A 34 -3.21 -0.29 2.54
C HIS A 34 -3.63 -1.30 1.46
N ASP A 35 -4.74 -1.99 1.70
CA ASP A 35 -5.34 -2.88 0.71
C ASP A 35 -6.14 -2.06 -0.31
N SER A 36 -5.61 -1.90 -1.53
CA SER A 36 -6.33 -1.21 -2.60
C SER A 36 -7.59 -1.99 -3.00
N CYS A 37 -8.66 -1.27 -3.35
CA CYS A 37 -9.91 -1.91 -3.72
C CYS A 37 -9.76 -2.79 -4.98
N THR A 38 -8.94 -2.41 -5.93
CA THR A 38 -8.65 -3.20 -7.14
C THR A 38 -7.88 -4.47 -6.77
N GLY A 39 -6.82 -4.36 -5.99
CA GLY A 39 -6.05 -5.51 -5.53
C GLY A 39 -6.91 -6.50 -4.74
N LEU A 40 -7.60 -6.00 -3.73
CA LEU A 40 -8.39 -6.84 -2.82
C LEU A 40 -9.62 -7.47 -3.49
N ARG A 41 -10.46 -6.64 -4.14
CA ARG A 41 -11.78 -7.09 -4.60
C ARG A 41 -11.77 -7.69 -6.00
N SER A 42 -10.92 -7.18 -6.89
CA SER A 42 -10.86 -7.67 -8.27
C SER A 42 -9.85 -8.80 -8.45
N LEU A 43 -8.74 -8.78 -7.71
CA LEU A 43 -7.64 -9.72 -7.88
C LEU A 43 -7.46 -10.68 -6.68
N GLY A 44 -8.20 -10.47 -5.58
CA GLY A 44 -8.10 -11.32 -4.39
C GLY A 44 -6.77 -11.22 -3.62
N ILE A 45 -6.05 -10.11 -3.81
CA ILE A 45 -4.73 -9.89 -3.22
C ILE A 45 -4.89 -9.31 -1.82
N LYS A 46 -4.50 -10.08 -0.81
CA LYS A 46 -4.53 -9.67 0.59
C LYS A 46 -3.32 -10.18 1.37
N HIS A 47 -3.03 -11.46 1.24
CA HIS A 47 -1.97 -12.13 2.01
C HIS A 47 -0.61 -12.05 1.32
N GLN A 48 -0.59 -11.96 0.01
CA GLN A 48 0.62 -11.95 -0.80
C GLN A 48 1.60 -10.83 -0.40
N PRO A 49 1.17 -9.54 -0.37
CA PRO A 49 2.07 -8.47 0.03
C PRO A 49 2.58 -8.63 1.47
N ARG A 50 1.74 -9.09 2.40
CA ARG A 50 2.13 -9.32 3.79
C ARG A 50 3.16 -10.44 3.92
N ARG A 51 2.99 -11.54 3.17
CA ARG A 51 3.98 -12.63 3.12
C ARG A 51 5.33 -12.15 2.59
N LEU A 52 5.34 -11.29 1.58
CA LEU A 52 6.56 -10.72 1.00
C LEU A 52 7.21 -9.71 1.95
N LEU A 53 6.43 -8.79 2.52
CA LEU A 53 6.93 -7.82 3.50
C LEU A 53 7.50 -8.49 4.75
N GLY A 54 6.92 -9.62 5.18
CA GLY A 54 7.46 -10.43 6.27
C GLY A 54 8.84 -11.06 5.99
N LYS A 55 9.32 -11.01 4.73
CA LYS A 55 10.67 -11.45 4.32
C LYS A 55 11.68 -10.29 4.26
N VAL A 56 11.23 -9.05 4.41
CA VAL A 56 12.08 -7.85 4.44
C VAL A 56 12.78 -7.78 5.79
N ARG A 57 14.09 -7.67 5.78
CA ARG A 57 14.90 -7.63 7.00
C ARG A 57 14.64 -6.34 7.80
N GLY A 58 14.44 -6.47 9.11
CA GLY A 58 14.20 -5.36 10.02
C GLY A 58 12.78 -4.79 10.02
N LEU A 59 11.91 -5.27 9.12
CA LEU A 59 10.55 -4.76 8.96
C LEU A 59 9.58 -5.46 9.91
N SER A 60 8.73 -4.67 10.57
CA SER A 60 7.54 -5.16 11.29
C SER A 60 6.26 -4.61 10.67
N ILE A 61 5.20 -5.41 10.64
CA ILE A 61 3.90 -4.99 10.13
C ILE A 61 2.99 -4.64 11.30
N LYS A 62 2.45 -3.42 11.29
CA LYS A 62 1.40 -2.95 12.20
C LYS A 62 0.12 -2.74 11.40
N GLU A 63 -0.86 -3.59 11.56
CA GLU A 63 -2.11 -3.46 10.82
C GLU A 63 -2.91 -2.23 11.29
N MET A 64 -3.35 -1.41 10.34
CA MET A 64 -4.26 -0.31 10.65
C MET A 64 -5.69 -0.81 10.82
N PRO A 65 -6.51 -0.12 11.63
CA PRO A 65 -7.95 -0.33 11.60
C PRO A 65 -8.51 -0.13 10.19
N GLU A 66 -9.45 -0.97 9.78
CA GLU A 66 -10.11 -0.88 8.47
C GLU A 66 -9.11 -0.79 7.28
N ALA A 67 -8.07 -1.62 7.28
CA ALA A 67 -7.07 -1.66 6.20
C ALA A 67 -7.70 -1.77 4.79
N GLU A 68 -8.83 -2.47 4.69
CA GLU A 68 -9.58 -2.72 3.46
C GLU A 68 -10.50 -1.55 3.04
N SER A 69 -10.63 -0.49 3.84
CA SER A 69 -11.45 0.66 3.48
C SER A 69 -10.81 1.47 2.34
N CYS A 70 -11.66 2.10 1.52
CA CYS A 70 -11.22 2.89 0.38
C CYS A 70 -10.30 4.04 0.80
N CYS A 71 -9.35 4.40 -0.07
CA CYS A 71 -8.50 5.58 0.09
C CYS A 71 -9.16 6.89 -0.38
N GLY A 72 -10.32 6.80 -1.06
CA GLY A 72 -11.04 7.96 -1.59
C GLY A 72 -10.63 8.40 -2.99
N PHE A 73 -9.58 7.86 -3.60
CA PHE A 73 -9.10 8.30 -4.92
C PHE A 73 -10.13 8.07 -6.04
N GLY A 74 -10.39 6.80 -6.41
CA GLY A 74 -11.38 6.43 -7.43
C GLY A 74 -11.23 7.11 -8.80
N GLY A 75 -10.05 7.64 -9.15
CA GLY A 75 -9.80 8.33 -10.42
C GLY A 75 -10.70 9.56 -10.59
N THR A 76 -11.60 9.55 -11.58
CA THR A 76 -12.54 10.64 -11.84
C THR A 76 -13.50 10.93 -10.68
N PHE A 77 -13.68 9.99 -9.76
CA PHE A 77 -14.49 10.19 -8.55
C PHE A 77 -13.92 11.30 -7.66
N ALA A 78 -12.61 11.31 -7.45
CA ALA A 78 -11.96 12.34 -6.63
C ALA A 78 -12.09 13.75 -7.24
N VAL A 79 -12.20 13.84 -8.57
CA VAL A 79 -12.40 15.12 -9.27
C VAL A 79 -13.86 15.56 -9.22
N LYS A 80 -14.80 14.64 -9.46
CA LYS A 80 -16.23 14.96 -9.52
C LYS A 80 -16.89 15.14 -8.13
N PHE A 81 -16.40 14.41 -7.15
CA PHE A 81 -16.96 14.35 -5.79
C PHE A 81 -15.88 14.63 -4.75
N GLY A 82 -15.18 15.77 -4.91
CA GLY A 82 -14.02 16.14 -4.12
C GLY A 82 -14.24 16.10 -2.61
N ASP A 83 -15.35 16.63 -2.13
CA ASP A 83 -15.68 16.67 -0.70
C ASP A 83 -15.88 15.27 -0.11
N ILE A 84 -16.56 14.38 -0.86
CA ILE A 84 -16.77 12.99 -0.43
C ILE A 84 -15.45 12.22 -0.46
N SER A 85 -14.67 12.40 -1.53
CA SER A 85 -13.33 11.83 -1.66
C SER A 85 -12.42 12.26 -0.49
N ALA A 86 -12.44 13.55 -0.16
CA ALA A 86 -11.65 14.11 0.93
C ALA A 86 -12.05 13.53 2.31
N ALA A 87 -13.34 13.34 2.57
CA ALA A 87 -13.83 12.75 3.81
C ALA A 87 -13.43 11.26 3.93
N ILE A 88 -13.49 10.50 2.83
CA ILE A 88 -13.04 9.10 2.80
C ILE A 88 -11.53 9.02 3.05
N ALA A 89 -10.75 9.88 2.38
CA ALA A 89 -9.29 9.94 2.56
C ALA A 89 -8.91 10.32 3.99
N GLU A 90 -9.64 11.25 4.61
CA GLU A 90 -9.42 11.64 6.00
C GLU A 90 -9.61 10.48 6.97
N ARG A 91 -10.72 9.75 6.86
CA ARG A 91 -10.95 8.55 7.67
C ARG A 91 -9.83 7.52 7.50
N LYS A 92 -9.37 7.31 6.26
CA LYS A 92 -8.23 6.41 5.98
C LYS A 92 -6.96 6.91 6.68
N CYS A 93 -6.64 8.20 6.61
CA CYS A 93 -5.45 8.78 7.26
C CYS A 93 -5.53 8.72 8.79
N VAL A 94 -6.70 8.92 9.39
CA VAL A 94 -6.90 8.72 10.84
C VAL A 94 -6.59 7.27 11.24
N ASN A 95 -7.07 6.29 10.49
CA ASN A 95 -6.77 4.88 10.74
C ASN A 95 -5.27 4.55 10.55
N LEU A 96 -4.62 5.18 9.57
CA LEU A 96 -3.16 5.09 9.37
C LEU A 96 -2.38 5.62 10.58
N GLN A 97 -2.74 6.80 11.05
CA GLN A 97 -2.11 7.41 12.23
C GLN A 97 -2.34 6.58 13.50
N ALA A 98 -3.51 5.95 13.64
CA ALA A 98 -3.79 5.06 14.76
C ALA A 98 -2.90 3.80 14.79
N ALA A 99 -2.38 3.35 13.64
CA ALA A 99 -1.43 2.24 13.59
C ALA A 99 -0.04 2.62 14.14
N ALA A 100 0.28 3.92 14.21
CA ALA A 100 1.59 4.44 14.65
C ALA A 100 2.76 3.70 13.97
N ALA A 101 2.66 3.51 12.66
CA ALA A 101 3.70 2.93 11.84
C ALA A 101 4.56 4.02 11.19
N ASP A 102 5.84 3.71 10.93
CA ASP A 102 6.80 4.64 10.32
C ASP A 102 6.49 4.90 8.83
N ALA A 103 5.81 3.96 8.19
CA ALA A 103 5.40 4.10 6.80
C ALA A 103 4.06 3.42 6.50
N VAL A 104 3.33 3.94 5.51
CA VAL A 104 2.25 3.23 4.84
C VAL A 104 2.76 2.65 3.52
N VAL A 105 2.44 1.39 3.27
CA VAL A 105 2.82 0.66 2.06
C VAL A 105 1.57 0.23 1.32
N GLY A 106 1.60 0.25 -0.01
CA GLY A 106 0.51 -0.21 -0.85
C GLY A 106 1.00 -0.62 -2.24
N GLY A 107 0.13 -1.28 -3.00
CA GLY A 107 0.41 -1.72 -4.37
C GLY A 107 -0.24 -0.86 -5.46
N ASP A 108 -0.90 0.24 -5.11
CA ASP A 108 -1.60 1.11 -6.05
C ASP A 108 -1.15 2.57 -5.86
N LEU A 109 -0.45 3.10 -6.86
CA LEU A 109 0.09 4.46 -6.82
C LEU A 109 -0.99 5.54 -6.70
N GLY A 110 -2.15 5.35 -7.33
CA GLY A 110 -3.25 6.31 -7.21
C GLY A 110 -3.75 6.43 -5.77
N CYS A 111 -3.88 5.29 -5.08
CA CYS A 111 -4.20 5.27 -3.65
C CYS A 111 -3.11 5.96 -2.82
N LEU A 112 -1.84 5.64 -3.08
CA LEU A 112 -0.72 6.16 -2.32
C LEU A 112 -0.57 7.68 -2.45
N ILE A 113 -0.66 8.21 -3.67
CA ILE A 113 -0.62 9.66 -3.93
C ILE A 113 -1.77 10.38 -3.22
N ASN A 114 -2.98 9.81 -3.25
CA ASN A 114 -4.14 10.41 -2.57
C ASN A 114 -3.98 10.40 -1.04
N ILE A 115 -3.49 9.30 -0.48
CA ILE A 115 -3.19 9.15 0.95
C ILE A 115 -2.11 10.15 1.36
N GLU A 116 -1.00 10.22 0.63
CA GLU A 116 0.10 11.14 0.91
C GLU A 116 -0.37 12.59 0.90
N GLY A 117 -1.04 13.00 -0.18
CA GLY A 117 -1.58 14.35 -0.28
C GLY A 117 -2.53 14.71 0.85
N LYS A 118 -3.31 13.75 1.39
CA LYS A 118 -4.18 13.97 2.54
C LYS A 118 -3.40 14.04 3.85
N LEU A 119 -2.43 13.17 4.09
CA LEU A 119 -1.56 13.21 5.26
C LEU A 119 -0.86 14.56 5.38
N ARG A 120 -0.25 15.07 4.30
CA ARG A 120 0.43 16.38 4.28
C ARG A 120 -0.55 17.53 4.61
N ARG A 121 -1.78 17.51 4.08
CA ARG A 121 -2.83 18.49 4.43
C ARG A 121 -3.30 18.39 5.89
N MET A 122 -3.17 17.24 6.52
CA MET A 122 -3.46 17.03 7.94
C MET A 122 -2.27 17.39 8.84
N GLY A 123 -1.14 17.85 8.28
CA GLY A 123 0.07 18.21 9.01
C GLY A 123 1.00 17.05 9.35
N ASP A 124 0.75 15.87 8.80
CA ASP A 124 1.64 14.74 8.97
C ASP A 124 2.73 14.76 7.89
N GLU A 125 3.90 15.27 8.25
CA GLU A 125 5.10 15.33 7.39
C GLU A 125 6.05 14.15 7.62
N THR A 126 5.75 13.28 8.56
CA THR A 126 6.66 12.23 9.04
C THR A 126 6.34 10.85 8.51
N THR A 127 5.08 10.52 8.35
CA THR A 127 4.66 9.21 7.80
C THR A 127 5.12 9.08 6.35
N ARG A 128 5.96 8.10 6.09
CA ARG A 128 6.44 7.80 4.74
C ARG A 128 5.35 7.04 3.97
N VAL A 129 5.27 7.32 2.67
CA VAL A 129 4.33 6.63 1.76
C VAL A 129 5.14 5.94 0.69
N LEU A 130 5.07 4.60 0.64
CA LEU A 130 5.96 3.78 -0.18
C LEU A 130 5.16 2.78 -1.02
N HIS A 131 5.60 2.54 -2.25
CA HIS A 131 5.08 1.41 -3.01
C HIS A 131 5.70 0.10 -2.51
N VAL A 132 4.94 -0.98 -2.51
CA VAL A 132 5.41 -2.28 -2.02
C VAL A 132 6.68 -2.75 -2.75
N ALA A 133 6.81 -2.46 -4.04
CA ALA A 133 8.00 -2.81 -4.83
C ALA A 133 9.27 -2.12 -4.31
N GLU A 134 9.17 -0.86 -3.86
CA GLU A 134 10.30 -0.11 -3.30
C GLU A 134 10.81 -0.76 -2.01
N VAL A 135 9.89 -1.18 -1.15
CA VAL A 135 10.23 -1.84 0.11
C VAL A 135 10.86 -3.21 -0.14
N LEU A 136 10.28 -3.99 -1.07
CA LEU A 136 10.81 -5.30 -1.45
C LEU A 136 12.20 -5.20 -2.12
N ALA A 137 12.45 -4.15 -2.89
CA ALA A 137 13.73 -3.90 -3.55
C ALA A 137 14.78 -3.23 -2.64
N GLY A 138 14.36 -2.66 -1.50
CA GLY A 138 15.25 -1.95 -0.57
C GLY A 138 15.59 -0.52 -0.97
N THR A 139 14.89 0.06 -1.95
CA THR A 139 15.09 1.47 -2.35
C THR A 139 14.48 2.44 -1.34
N ASN A 140 13.38 2.04 -0.71
CA ASN A 140 12.73 2.75 0.41
C ASN A 140 12.51 4.25 0.16
N GLY A 141 12.06 4.62 -1.05
CA GLY A 141 11.82 6.02 -1.45
C GLY A 141 13.08 6.78 -1.84
N LYS A 142 14.23 6.13 -1.96
CA LYS A 142 15.42 6.73 -2.57
C LYS A 142 15.34 6.49 -4.08
N LEU A 143 15.32 7.57 -4.85
CA LEU A 143 15.52 7.48 -6.30
C LEU A 143 16.93 6.91 -6.55
N VAL A 144 17.01 5.85 -7.33
CA VAL A 144 18.28 5.26 -7.79
C VAL A 144 18.83 6.12 -8.91
#